data_d65116d36c29bb9f566240c483428731
#
_entry.id   d65116d36c29bb9f566240c483428731
#
_cell.length_a   1.000
_cell.length_b   1.000
_cell.length_c   1.000
_cell.angle_alpha   90.00
_cell.angle_beta   90.00
_cell.angle_gamma   90.00
#
_symmetry.space_group_name_H-M   'P 1'
#
loop_
_entity.id
_entity.type
_entity.pdbx_description
1 polymer ?
#
loop_
_entity_poly.entity_id
_entity_poly.type
_entity_poly.pdbx_seq_one_letter_code
_entity_poly.pdbx_strand_id
1 'polypeptide(L)'
;KLFLFADILEKKSKLRNYFEKSDICAVIPCYADNDLSLKKLIQSKLEEYSGLTGSNINMILDSTNLDRAKLNNELEKIKTLFQDKIIKSEKLDLLLNNKSNEDFNKLKDQAFLGNKIATNKLLSETMIDNEKNIFYLNMINQRLYKISETLNEDGKTVEAKINSLKPPIFWKDKPNFISQVKKWNKSKINNVLKETYILEKEIKSNSIINKNVLIKKLIVNICQIANS
;
A
#
# COMPACT_ATOMS: atom_id res chain seq x y z
N LYS A 1 31.04 -20.16 -8.75
CA LYS A 1 29.75 -20.39 -8.07
C LYS A 1 28.64 -20.03 -9.04
N LEU A 2 27.63 -20.93 -9.15
CA LEU A 2 26.45 -20.70 -9.99
C LEU A 2 25.24 -20.49 -9.06
N PHE A 3 24.44 -19.46 -9.32
CA PHE A 3 23.19 -19.18 -8.62
C PHE A 3 22.02 -19.34 -9.60
N LEU A 4 21.06 -20.16 -9.23
CA LEU A 4 19.84 -20.40 -9.98
C LEU A 4 18.65 -19.87 -9.19
N PHE A 5 17.80 -19.10 -9.84
CA PHE A 5 16.58 -18.56 -9.26
C PHE A 5 15.38 -19.19 -9.96
N ALA A 6 14.42 -19.66 -9.18
CA ALA A 6 13.18 -20.23 -9.68
C ALA A 6 12.00 -19.66 -8.89
N ASP A 7 10.84 -19.65 -9.52
CA ASP A 7 9.57 -19.40 -8.84
C ASP A 7 9.20 -20.57 -7.92
N ILE A 8 8.04 -20.54 -7.31
CA ILE A 8 7.57 -21.54 -6.35
C ILE A 8 7.64 -22.94 -6.96
N LEU A 9 8.52 -23.77 -6.44
CA LEU A 9 8.64 -25.16 -6.80
C LEU A 9 7.92 -26.04 -5.77
N GLU A 10 6.95 -26.82 -6.22
CA GLU A 10 6.24 -27.77 -5.36
C GLU A 10 7.20 -28.84 -4.80
N LYS A 11 6.86 -29.41 -3.63
CA LYS A 11 7.65 -30.50 -3.02
C LYS A 11 7.87 -31.71 -3.92
N LYS A 12 6.93 -31.96 -4.86
CA LYS A 12 7.01 -33.06 -5.84
C LYS A 12 7.82 -32.70 -7.09
N SER A 13 8.32 -31.48 -7.23
CA SER A 13 9.10 -31.06 -8.40
C SER A 13 10.36 -31.89 -8.53
N LYS A 14 10.58 -32.47 -9.71
CA LYS A 14 11.82 -33.22 -10.02
C LYS A 14 13.05 -32.35 -9.92
N LEU A 15 12.95 -31.10 -10.35
CA LEU A 15 14.02 -30.10 -10.29
C LEU A 15 14.41 -29.79 -8.84
N ARG A 16 13.45 -29.51 -7.99
CA ARG A 16 13.68 -29.27 -6.58
C ARG A 16 14.31 -30.47 -5.89
N ASN A 17 13.76 -31.67 -6.11
CA ASN A 17 14.29 -32.92 -5.53
C ASN A 17 15.71 -33.22 -5.99
N TYR A 18 16.06 -32.89 -7.23
CA TYR A 18 17.42 -33.05 -7.74
C TYR A 18 18.41 -32.22 -6.96
N PHE A 19 18.12 -30.92 -6.76
CA PHE A 19 19.02 -30.04 -6.02
C PHE A 19 19.03 -30.31 -4.51
N GLU A 20 17.89 -30.69 -3.90
CA GLU A 20 17.82 -31.05 -2.48
C GLU A 20 18.61 -32.32 -2.11
N LYS A 21 18.77 -33.24 -3.06
CA LYS A 21 19.51 -34.50 -2.87
C LYS A 21 21.00 -34.41 -3.20
N SER A 22 21.44 -33.30 -3.75
CA SER A 22 22.83 -33.12 -4.19
C SER A 22 23.70 -32.59 -3.06
N ASP A 23 24.80 -33.28 -2.77
CA ASP A 23 25.75 -32.88 -1.71
C ASP A 23 26.55 -31.61 -2.06
N ILE A 24 26.56 -31.21 -3.33
CA ILE A 24 27.31 -30.04 -3.83
C ILE A 24 26.42 -28.83 -4.06
N CYS A 25 25.11 -28.95 -3.82
CA CYS A 25 24.13 -27.88 -4.03
C CYS A 25 23.48 -27.47 -2.71
N ALA A 26 23.10 -26.21 -2.60
CA ALA A 26 22.27 -25.70 -1.51
C ALA A 26 20.97 -25.14 -2.08
N VAL A 27 19.83 -25.61 -1.56
CA VAL A 27 18.51 -25.08 -1.89
C VAL A 27 18.05 -24.17 -0.75
N ILE A 28 17.84 -22.89 -1.09
CA ILE A 28 17.44 -21.89 -0.12
C ILE A 28 15.99 -21.47 -0.43
N PRO A 29 15.01 -21.82 0.42
CA PRO A 29 13.64 -21.37 0.22
C PRO A 29 13.50 -19.89 0.58
N CYS A 30 13.05 -19.09 -0.39
CA CYS A 30 12.77 -17.66 -0.19
C CYS A 30 11.26 -17.47 -0.02
N TYR A 31 10.81 -17.39 1.22
CA TYR A 31 9.41 -17.13 1.53
C TYR A 31 9.09 -15.63 1.43
N ALA A 32 7.85 -15.33 1.03
CA ALA A 32 7.36 -13.95 1.09
C ALA A 32 7.39 -13.42 2.52
N ASP A 33 7.75 -12.15 2.64
CA ASP A 33 7.74 -11.48 3.94
C ASP A 33 6.32 -11.32 4.50
N ASN A 34 6.24 -11.30 5.80
CA ASN A 34 5.06 -10.93 6.56
C ASN A 34 5.43 -9.84 7.59
N ASP A 35 4.42 -9.26 8.25
CA ASP A 35 4.60 -8.22 9.26
C ASP A 35 5.65 -8.60 10.31
N LEU A 36 5.62 -9.85 10.78
CA LEU A 36 6.54 -10.32 11.84
C LEU A 36 7.97 -10.40 11.34
N SER A 37 8.20 -10.90 10.11
CA SER A 37 9.55 -11.00 9.53
C SER A 37 10.16 -9.63 9.30
N LEU A 38 9.36 -8.67 8.81
CA LEU A 38 9.82 -7.30 8.57
C LEU A 38 10.02 -6.53 9.88
N LYS A 39 9.18 -6.72 10.91
CA LYS A 39 9.41 -6.16 12.25
C LYS A 39 10.73 -6.61 12.86
N LYS A 40 11.01 -7.92 12.77
CA LYS A 40 12.29 -8.46 13.23
C LYS A 40 13.47 -7.88 12.45
N LEU A 41 13.32 -7.70 11.14
CA LEU A 41 14.34 -7.07 10.30
C LEU A 41 14.61 -5.61 10.74
N ILE A 42 13.56 -4.82 10.99
CA ILE A 42 13.69 -3.44 11.49
C ILE A 42 14.43 -3.43 12.83
N GLN A 43 13.99 -4.27 13.77
CA GLN A 43 14.61 -4.36 15.09
C GLN A 43 16.10 -4.75 15.00
N SER A 44 16.43 -5.76 14.21
CA SER A 44 17.83 -6.19 14.02
C SER A 44 18.69 -5.13 13.35
N LYS A 45 18.16 -4.40 12.33
CA LYS A 45 18.93 -3.39 11.59
C LYS A 45 19.12 -2.08 12.36
N LEU A 46 18.23 -1.81 13.32
CA LEU A 46 18.26 -0.62 14.18
C LEU A 46 18.48 -0.98 15.66
N GLU A 47 19.09 -2.12 15.96
CA GLU A 47 19.33 -2.62 17.31
C GLU A 47 20.13 -1.62 18.17
N GLU A 48 21.09 -0.91 17.54
CA GLU A 48 21.92 0.09 18.19
C GLU A 48 21.23 1.45 18.38
N TYR A 49 19.98 1.59 17.90
CA TYR A 49 19.25 2.86 17.95
C TYR A 49 18.31 2.91 19.16
N SER A 50 18.41 3.99 19.93
CA SER A 50 17.45 4.29 20.98
C SER A 50 16.19 4.99 20.42
N GLY A 51 15.07 4.91 21.15
CA GLY A 51 13.81 5.51 20.71
C GLY A 51 13.02 4.70 19.65
N LEU A 52 13.44 3.46 19.36
CA LEU A 52 12.72 2.56 18.47
C LEU A 52 11.52 1.94 19.20
N THR A 53 10.42 2.70 19.28
CA THR A 53 9.16 2.25 19.88
C THR A 53 8.36 1.36 18.93
N GLY A 54 7.40 0.58 19.46
CA GLY A 54 6.47 -0.19 18.64
C GLY A 54 5.69 0.66 17.65
N SER A 55 5.38 1.93 18.02
CA SER A 55 4.76 2.91 17.12
C SER A 55 5.68 3.28 15.96
N ASN A 56 6.96 3.54 16.23
CA ASN A 56 7.94 3.88 15.20
C ASN A 56 8.17 2.70 14.23
N ILE A 57 8.20 1.46 14.74
CA ILE A 57 8.31 0.26 13.92
C ILE A 57 7.10 0.11 12.98
N ASN A 58 5.89 0.32 13.49
CA ASN A 58 4.69 0.27 12.65
C ASN A 58 4.68 1.40 11.61
N MET A 59 5.13 2.60 11.96
CA MET A 59 5.26 3.73 11.05
C MET A 59 6.20 3.43 9.87
N ILE A 60 7.34 2.79 10.14
CA ILE A 60 8.29 2.34 9.11
C ILE A 60 7.65 1.27 8.23
N LEU A 61 6.96 0.29 8.81
CA LEU A 61 6.27 -0.77 8.07
C LEU A 61 5.20 -0.22 7.14
N ASP A 62 4.34 0.65 7.66
CA ASP A 62 3.22 1.25 6.91
C ASP A 62 3.73 2.06 5.69
N SER A 63 4.91 2.69 5.81
CA SER A 63 5.52 3.44 4.70
C SER A 63 6.01 2.55 3.54
N THR A 64 6.24 1.27 3.80
CA THR A 64 6.87 0.33 2.84
C THR A 64 5.91 -0.64 2.18
N ASN A 65 4.65 -0.74 2.65
CA ASN A 65 3.64 -1.68 2.14
C ASN A 65 4.15 -3.15 2.09
N LEU A 66 4.90 -3.59 3.08
CA LEU A 66 5.51 -4.93 3.18
C LEU A 66 6.55 -5.25 2.08
N ASP A 67 7.05 -4.26 1.37
CA ASP A 67 8.10 -4.42 0.37
C ASP A 67 9.48 -4.36 1.05
N ARG A 68 10.22 -5.47 1.06
CA ARG A 68 11.54 -5.56 1.69
C ARG A 68 12.58 -4.64 1.05
N ALA A 69 12.53 -4.42 -0.27
CA ALA A 69 13.47 -3.56 -0.95
C ALA A 69 13.25 -2.09 -0.56
N LYS A 70 11.98 -1.66 -0.52
CA LYS A 70 11.61 -0.34 0.00
C LYS A 70 11.99 -0.19 1.46
N LEU A 71 11.73 -1.21 2.28
CA LEU A 71 12.10 -1.20 3.70
C LEU A 71 13.61 -0.99 3.89
N ASN A 72 14.44 -1.73 3.16
CA ASN A 72 15.88 -1.54 3.23
C ASN A 72 16.31 -0.10 2.86
N ASN A 73 15.72 0.47 1.82
CA ASN A 73 15.99 1.86 1.43
C ASN A 73 15.59 2.86 2.53
N GLU A 74 14.41 2.66 3.15
CA GLU A 74 13.98 3.53 4.27
C GLU A 74 14.88 3.36 5.48
N LEU A 75 15.35 2.14 5.80
CA LEU A 75 16.28 1.90 6.89
C LEU A 75 17.64 2.59 6.65
N GLU A 76 18.14 2.60 5.42
CA GLU A 76 19.39 3.32 5.11
C GLU A 76 19.21 4.85 5.23
N LYS A 77 18.06 5.41 4.83
CA LYS A 77 17.74 6.82 5.08
C LYS A 77 17.67 7.14 6.58
N ILE A 78 17.05 6.27 7.38
CA ILE A 78 16.96 6.41 8.84
C ILE A 78 18.36 6.44 9.44
N LYS A 79 19.24 5.52 9.05
CA LYS A 79 20.64 5.48 9.54
C LYS A 79 21.40 6.75 9.15
N THR A 80 21.18 7.26 7.96
CA THR A 80 21.82 8.49 7.48
C THR A 80 21.35 9.73 8.23
N LEU A 81 20.04 9.79 8.56
CA LEU A 81 19.46 10.94 9.27
C LEU A 81 19.78 10.94 10.76
N PHE A 82 19.73 9.77 11.40
CA PHE A 82 19.92 9.62 12.85
C PHE A 82 21.32 9.11 13.18
N GLN A 83 22.35 9.91 12.83
CA GLN A 83 23.77 9.58 13.12
C GLN A 83 24.07 9.49 14.61
N ASP A 84 23.29 10.21 15.44
CA ASP A 84 23.33 10.17 16.89
C ASP A 84 22.69 8.90 17.48
N LYS A 85 22.18 8.02 16.63
CA LYS A 85 21.47 6.78 17.00
C LYS A 85 20.24 6.99 17.92
N ILE A 86 19.64 8.19 17.88
CA ILE A 86 18.44 8.53 18.66
C ILE A 86 17.29 8.81 17.70
N ILE A 87 16.35 7.87 17.61
CA ILE A 87 15.17 8.02 16.75
C ILE A 87 14.12 8.87 17.45
N LYS A 88 13.88 10.07 16.89
CA LYS A 88 12.83 10.99 17.32
C LYS A 88 11.62 10.79 16.40
N SER A 89 10.46 10.42 16.98
CA SER A 89 9.24 10.10 16.22
C SER A 89 8.82 11.21 15.26
N GLU A 90 8.93 12.48 15.65
CA GLU A 90 8.58 13.62 14.80
C GLU A 90 9.46 13.72 13.56
N LYS A 91 10.78 13.53 13.71
CA LYS A 91 11.72 13.53 12.59
C LYS A 91 11.54 12.32 11.70
N LEU A 92 11.23 11.16 12.29
CA LEU A 92 10.93 9.93 11.57
C LEU A 92 9.68 10.08 10.70
N ASP A 93 8.60 10.67 11.23
CA ASP A 93 7.36 10.93 10.49
C ASP A 93 7.59 11.84 9.28
N LEU A 94 8.40 12.89 9.46
CA LEU A 94 8.80 13.77 8.37
C LEU A 94 9.64 13.05 7.31
N LEU A 95 10.60 12.20 7.73
CA LEU A 95 11.45 11.43 6.81
C LEU A 95 10.64 10.48 5.96
N LEU A 96 9.69 9.78 6.57
CA LEU A 96 8.84 8.77 5.89
C LEU A 96 7.73 9.41 5.06
N ASN A 97 7.58 10.75 5.06
CA ASN A 97 6.51 11.48 4.37
C ASN A 97 5.08 10.95 4.67
N ASN A 98 4.87 10.39 5.86
CA ASN A 98 3.61 9.75 6.22
C ASN A 98 2.45 10.75 6.28
N LYS A 99 2.70 12.01 6.70
CA LYS A 99 1.66 13.04 6.76
C LYS A 99 0.98 13.28 5.42
N SER A 100 1.74 13.44 4.34
CA SER A 100 1.17 13.66 3.01
C SER A 100 0.37 12.45 2.52
N ASN A 101 0.83 11.25 2.85
CA ASN A 101 0.15 10.01 2.49
C ASN A 101 -1.10 9.79 3.35
N GLU A 102 -1.03 10.13 4.65
CA GLU A 102 -2.18 10.04 5.57
C GLU A 102 -3.29 11.01 5.18
N ASP A 103 -2.96 12.24 4.81
CA ASP A 103 -3.93 13.24 4.37
C ASP A 103 -4.60 12.83 3.07
N PHE A 104 -3.84 12.32 2.10
CA PHE A 104 -4.41 11.76 0.88
C PHE A 104 -5.26 10.50 1.15
N ASN A 105 -4.87 9.65 2.09
CA ASN A 105 -5.69 8.50 2.50
C ASN A 105 -7.03 8.94 3.07
N LYS A 106 -7.04 9.93 3.96
CA LYS A 106 -8.27 10.50 4.52
C LYS A 106 -9.17 11.06 3.43
N LEU A 107 -8.59 11.83 2.50
CA LEU A 107 -9.30 12.39 1.35
C LEU A 107 -9.92 11.30 0.47
N LYS A 108 -9.11 10.32 0.08
CA LYS A 108 -9.53 9.15 -0.70
C LYS A 108 -10.70 8.42 0.00
N ASP A 109 -10.57 8.15 1.29
CA ASP A 109 -11.58 7.40 2.04
C ASP A 109 -12.91 8.15 2.14
N GLN A 110 -12.89 9.47 2.32
CA GLN A 110 -14.11 10.28 2.29
C GLN A 110 -14.76 10.32 0.90
N ALA A 111 -13.96 10.34 -0.17
CA ALA A 111 -14.46 10.23 -1.53
C ALA A 111 -15.12 8.87 -1.79
N PHE A 112 -14.51 7.76 -1.37
CA PHE A 112 -15.08 6.42 -1.50
C PHE A 112 -16.35 6.21 -0.66
N LEU A 113 -16.52 6.97 0.43
CA LEU A 113 -17.75 7.02 1.22
C LEU A 113 -18.82 7.92 0.59
N GLY A 114 -18.50 8.69 -0.45
CA GLY A 114 -19.41 9.66 -1.06
C GLY A 114 -19.72 10.85 -0.16
N ASN A 115 -18.88 11.15 0.82
CA ASN A 115 -19.08 12.29 1.72
C ASN A 115 -18.61 13.58 1.06
N LYS A 116 -19.54 14.28 0.36
CA LYS A 116 -19.25 15.50 -0.41
C LYS A 116 -18.64 16.61 0.45
N ILE A 117 -19.17 16.83 1.66
CA ILE A 117 -18.73 17.92 2.54
C ILE A 117 -17.30 17.68 3.00
N ALA A 118 -17.03 16.48 3.54
CA ALA A 118 -15.70 16.13 4.01
C ALA A 118 -14.68 16.04 2.85
N THR A 119 -15.08 15.50 1.69
CA THR A 119 -14.22 15.44 0.51
C THR A 119 -13.81 16.85 0.04
N ASN A 120 -14.76 17.80 -0.08
CA ASN A 120 -14.45 19.15 -0.49
C ASN A 120 -13.55 19.89 0.52
N LYS A 121 -13.80 19.71 1.82
CA LYS A 121 -12.93 20.24 2.87
C LYS A 121 -11.50 19.72 2.73
N LEU A 122 -11.35 18.40 2.68
CA LEU A 122 -10.03 17.77 2.56
C LEU A 122 -9.32 18.09 1.24
N LEU A 123 -10.05 18.30 0.13
CA LEU A 123 -9.45 18.72 -1.15
C LEU A 123 -8.76 20.09 -1.05
N SER A 124 -9.24 20.99 -0.19
CA SER A 124 -8.60 22.29 0.05
C SER A 124 -7.41 22.19 1.00
N GLU A 125 -7.45 21.26 1.93
CA GLU A 125 -6.43 21.09 2.98
C GLU A 125 -5.28 20.17 2.55
N THR A 126 -5.55 19.19 1.66
CA THR A 126 -4.54 18.21 1.23
C THR A 126 -3.63 18.76 0.15
N MET A 127 -2.34 18.82 0.45
CA MET A 127 -1.32 19.10 -0.55
C MET A 127 -1.06 17.84 -1.40
N ILE A 128 -1.40 17.92 -2.69
CA ILE A 128 -1.10 16.86 -3.65
C ILE A 128 0.26 17.14 -4.28
N ASP A 129 1.21 16.25 -4.08
CA ASP A 129 2.55 16.33 -4.60
C ASP A 129 2.58 15.95 -6.09
N ASN A 130 3.13 16.83 -6.93
CA ASN A 130 3.22 16.62 -8.38
C ASN A 130 4.06 15.40 -8.78
N GLU A 131 5.02 15.00 -7.95
CA GLU A 131 5.87 13.84 -8.23
C GLU A 131 5.20 12.52 -7.84
N LYS A 132 4.17 12.57 -7.02
CA LYS A 132 3.47 11.37 -6.48
C LYS A 132 2.17 11.03 -7.21
N ASN A 133 1.86 11.64 -8.35
CA ASN A 133 0.57 11.42 -9.02
C ASN A 133 0.30 9.93 -9.34
N ILE A 134 1.30 9.20 -9.85
CA ILE A 134 1.16 7.75 -10.09
C ILE A 134 0.97 6.97 -8.80
N PHE A 135 1.63 7.37 -7.72
CA PHE A 135 1.44 6.76 -6.41
C PHE A 135 0.00 6.94 -5.91
N TYR A 136 -0.59 8.14 -6.05
CA TYR A 136 -1.98 8.40 -5.67
C TYR A 136 -2.98 7.58 -6.51
N LEU A 137 -2.75 7.45 -7.82
CA LEU A 137 -3.54 6.56 -8.67
C LEU A 137 -3.47 5.10 -8.22
N ASN A 138 -2.28 4.62 -7.88
CA ASN A 138 -2.10 3.27 -7.36
C ASN A 138 -2.84 3.05 -6.05
N MET A 139 -2.86 4.03 -5.13
CA MET A 139 -3.62 3.94 -3.88
C MET A 139 -5.13 3.84 -4.14
N ILE A 140 -5.65 4.58 -5.12
CA ILE A 140 -7.06 4.52 -5.55
C ILE A 140 -7.35 3.14 -6.16
N ASN A 141 -6.52 2.68 -7.09
CA ASN A 141 -6.70 1.39 -7.76
C ASN A 141 -6.66 0.22 -6.76
N GLN A 142 -5.72 0.23 -5.81
CA GLN A 142 -5.64 -0.80 -4.76
C GLN A 142 -6.93 -0.85 -3.92
N ARG A 143 -7.52 0.32 -3.60
CA ARG A 143 -8.80 0.36 -2.87
C ARG A 143 -9.94 -0.21 -3.72
N LEU A 144 -10.01 0.13 -5.00
CA LEU A 144 -11.00 -0.42 -5.94
C LEU A 144 -10.87 -1.94 -6.08
N TYR A 145 -9.66 -2.47 -6.24
CA TYR A 145 -9.43 -3.91 -6.34
C TYR A 145 -9.85 -4.65 -5.07
N LYS A 146 -9.53 -4.14 -3.88
CA LYS A 146 -9.97 -4.75 -2.62
C LYS A 146 -11.49 -4.76 -2.46
N ILE A 147 -12.17 -3.68 -2.86
CA ILE A 147 -13.64 -3.63 -2.87
C ILE A 147 -14.20 -4.64 -3.89
N SER A 148 -13.62 -4.69 -5.09
CA SER A 148 -14.02 -5.64 -6.13
C SER A 148 -13.85 -7.10 -5.69
N GLU A 149 -12.73 -7.43 -5.05
CA GLU A 149 -12.46 -8.76 -4.51
C GLU A 149 -13.52 -9.16 -3.46
N THR A 150 -13.85 -8.23 -2.54
CA THR A 150 -14.89 -8.45 -1.54
C THR A 150 -16.27 -8.69 -2.17
N LEU A 151 -16.60 -7.99 -3.27
CA LEU A 151 -17.88 -8.14 -3.96
C LEU A 151 -17.98 -9.42 -4.82
N ASN A 152 -16.87 -10.01 -5.19
CA ASN A 152 -16.81 -11.22 -6.01
C ASN A 152 -16.91 -12.53 -5.19
N GLU A 153 -16.69 -12.50 -3.89
CA GLU A 153 -16.89 -13.68 -3.05
C GLU A 153 -18.40 -13.94 -2.81
N ASP A 154 -18.87 -15.13 -3.13
CA ASP A 154 -20.26 -15.53 -2.92
C ASP A 154 -20.45 -16.25 -1.57
N GLY A 155 -21.68 -16.20 -1.02
CA GLY A 155 -22.12 -17.04 0.09
C GLY A 155 -21.62 -16.70 1.49
N LYS A 156 -20.82 -15.63 1.68
CA LYS A 156 -20.34 -15.20 3.01
C LYS A 156 -20.88 -13.83 3.41
N THR A 157 -20.91 -13.55 4.70
CA THR A 157 -21.17 -12.19 5.18
C THR A 157 -20.06 -11.22 4.74
N VAL A 158 -20.37 -9.94 4.57
CA VAL A 158 -19.39 -8.91 4.18
C VAL A 158 -18.17 -8.91 5.10
N GLU A 159 -18.37 -9.11 6.39
CA GLU A 159 -17.29 -9.17 7.37
C GLU A 159 -16.38 -10.40 7.20
N ALA A 160 -16.97 -11.56 6.91
CA ALA A 160 -16.20 -12.78 6.64
C ALA A 160 -15.36 -12.63 5.36
N LYS A 161 -15.92 -12.01 4.31
CA LYS A 161 -15.20 -11.69 3.06
C LYS A 161 -14.01 -10.75 3.30
N ILE A 162 -14.21 -9.71 4.10
CA ILE A 162 -13.16 -8.76 4.44
C ILE A 162 -12.03 -9.41 5.24
N ASN A 163 -12.36 -10.38 6.11
CA ASN A 163 -11.36 -11.11 6.90
C ASN A 163 -10.51 -12.06 6.07
N SER A 164 -11.00 -12.50 4.90
CA SER A 164 -10.27 -13.38 3.98
C SER A 164 -9.34 -12.66 3.02
N LEU A 165 -9.43 -11.32 2.90
CA LEU A 165 -8.60 -10.53 2.00
C LEU A 165 -7.10 -10.67 2.31
N LYS A 166 -6.30 -10.75 1.26
CA LYS A 166 -4.83 -10.79 1.35
C LYS A 166 -4.21 -9.66 0.52
N PRO A 167 -3.43 -8.75 1.13
CA PRO A 167 -3.20 -8.57 2.58
C PRO A 167 -4.47 -8.10 3.29
N PRO A 168 -4.61 -8.42 4.60
CA PRO A 168 -5.79 -8.07 5.38
C PRO A 168 -5.97 -6.55 5.47
N ILE A 169 -7.23 -6.13 5.68
CA ILE A 169 -7.52 -4.73 5.96
C ILE A 169 -7.08 -4.40 7.38
N PHE A 170 -6.36 -3.28 7.53
CA PHE A 170 -5.95 -2.80 8.85
C PHE A 170 -7.17 -2.61 9.77
N TRP A 171 -7.08 -3.07 11.00
CA TRP A 171 -8.24 -3.13 11.90
C TRP A 171 -8.93 -1.78 12.12
N LYS A 172 -8.17 -0.67 12.18
CA LYS A 172 -8.73 0.69 12.31
C LYS A 172 -9.49 1.16 11.06
N ASP A 173 -9.11 0.66 9.87
CA ASP A 173 -9.72 1.02 8.61
C ASP A 173 -10.96 0.15 8.27
N LYS A 174 -11.15 -0.95 8.98
CA LYS A 174 -12.21 -1.92 8.74
C LYS A 174 -13.63 -1.31 8.72
N PRO A 175 -14.03 -0.46 9.69
CA PRO A 175 -15.37 0.16 9.67
C PRO A 175 -15.62 1.03 8.44
N ASN A 176 -14.60 1.82 8.04
CA ASN A 176 -14.65 2.64 6.84
C ASN A 176 -14.77 1.77 5.58
N PHE A 177 -13.97 0.71 5.50
CA PHE A 177 -13.98 -0.21 4.38
C PHE A 177 -15.33 -0.92 4.21
N ILE A 178 -15.93 -1.42 5.31
CA ILE A 178 -17.29 -2.00 5.29
C ILE A 178 -18.31 -1.02 4.73
N SER A 179 -18.24 0.25 5.19
CA SER A 179 -19.15 1.30 4.73
C SER A 179 -18.96 1.63 3.24
N GLN A 180 -17.72 1.58 2.76
CA GLN A 180 -17.41 1.75 1.34
C GLN A 180 -17.96 0.58 0.51
N VAL A 181 -17.70 -0.68 0.88
CA VAL A 181 -18.20 -1.87 0.16
C VAL A 181 -19.72 -1.81 -0.08
N LYS A 182 -20.49 -1.29 0.89
CA LYS A 182 -21.95 -1.15 0.78
C LYS A 182 -22.40 -0.13 -0.28
N LYS A 183 -21.56 0.81 -0.66
CA LYS A 183 -21.87 1.88 -1.63
C LYS A 183 -21.44 1.56 -3.05
N TRP A 184 -20.58 0.57 -3.21
CA TRP A 184 -19.96 0.23 -4.48
C TRP A 184 -20.55 -1.04 -5.09
N ASN A 185 -20.57 -1.10 -6.42
CA ASN A 185 -20.92 -2.27 -7.21
C ASN A 185 -19.92 -2.44 -8.37
N LYS A 186 -19.98 -3.57 -9.06
CA LYS A 186 -19.06 -3.91 -10.15
C LYS A 186 -19.04 -2.85 -11.27
N SER A 187 -20.19 -2.29 -11.62
CA SER A 187 -20.30 -1.28 -12.67
C SER A 187 -19.58 0.02 -12.28
N LYS A 188 -19.82 0.53 -11.07
CA LYS A 188 -19.14 1.72 -10.53
C LYS A 188 -17.64 1.54 -10.48
N ILE A 189 -17.18 0.36 -10.02
CA ILE A 189 -15.75 0.04 -9.94
C ILE A 189 -15.12 0.06 -11.33
N ASN A 190 -15.72 -0.62 -12.31
CA ASN A 190 -15.20 -0.69 -13.67
C ASN A 190 -15.13 0.69 -14.32
N ASN A 191 -16.11 1.55 -14.06
CA ASN A 191 -16.11 2.93 -14.57
C ASN A 191 -14.91 3.72 -14.03
N VAL A 192 -14.67 3.64 -12.71
CA VAL A 192 -13.53 4.37 -12.10
C VAL A 192 -12.19 3.75 -12.51
N LEU A 193 -12.07 2.43 -12.61
CA LEU A 193 -10.84 1.78 -13.10
C LEU A 193 -10.51 2.20 -14.55
N LYS A 194 -11.52 2.33 -15.41
CA LYS A 194 -11.33 2.83 -16.76
C LYS A 194 -10.87 4.30 -16.75
N GLU A 195 -11.44 5.12 -15.89
CA GLU A 195 -11.05 6.53 -15.73
C GLU A 195 -9.61 6.64 -15.20
N THR A 196 -9.24 5.85 -14.18
CA THR A 196 -7.86 5.85 -13.65
C THR A 196 -6.84 5.42 -14.70
N TYR A 197 -7.18 4.44 -15.56
CA TYR A 197 -6.31 4.02 -16.66
C TYR A 197 -6.07 5.14 -17.69
N ILE A 198 -7.15 5.84 -18.10
CA ILE A 198 -7.05 6.97 -19.03
C ILE A 198 -6.17 8.06 -18.42
N LEU A 199 -6.41 8.37 -17.14
CA LEU A 199 -5.68 9.40 -16.42
C LEU A 199 -4.20 9.05 -16.25
N GLU A 200 -3.87 7.78 -15.99
CA GLU A 200 -2.49 7.31 -15.91
C GLU A 200 -1.76 7.52 -17.23
N LYS A 201 -2.42 7.22 -18.36
CA LYS A 201 -1.89 7.46 -19.70
C LYS A 201 -1.61 8.94 -19.93
N GLU A 202 -2.54 9.83 -19.56
CA GLU A 202 -2.38 11.28 -19.67
C GLU A 202 -1.21 11.80 -18.83
N ILE A 203 -1.08 11.35 -17.58
CA ILE A 203 0.00 11.75 -16.66
C ILE A 203 1.37 11.33 -17.22
N LYS A 204 1.46 10.15 -17.86
CA LYS A 204 2.70 9.63 -18.43
C LYS A 204 3.07 10.24 -19.77
N SER A 205 2.11 10.83 -20.50
CA SER A 205 2.32 11.37 -21.85
C SER A 205 2.84 12.81 -21.90
N ASN A 206 3.47 13.32 -20.87
CA ASN A 206 4.04 14.69 -20.83
C ASN A 206 3.03 15.80 -21.16
N SER A 207 1.78 15.65 -20.80
CA SER A 207 0.78 16.69 -21.07
C SER A 207 1.10 17.98 -20.30
N ILE A 208 0.84 19.11 -20.93
CA ILE A 208 0.96 20.47 -20.37
C ILE A 208 -0.02 20.68 -19.20
N ILE A 209 -0.96 19.75 -18.98
CA ILE A 209 -2.03 19.84 -17.98
C ILE A 209 -1.43 19.65 -16.57
N ASN A 210 -1.88 20.48 -15.64
CA ASN A 210 -1.52 20.34 -14.25
C ASN A 210 -2.06 19.00 -13.69
N LYS A 211 -1.14 18.07 -13.43
CA LYS A 211 -1.44 16.70 -12.99
C LYS A 211 -2.23 16.66 -11.68
N ASN A 212 -2.01 17.61 -10.77
CA ASN A 212 -2.76 17.70 -9.51
C ASN A 212 -4.24 18.00 -9.74
N VAL A 213 -4.56 18.81 -10.73
CA VAL A 213 -5.96 19.10 -11.09
C VAL A 213 -6.65 17.84 -11.56
N LEU A 214 -5.95 17.00 -12.33
CA LEU A 214 -6.48 15.71 -12.80
C LEU A 214 -6.78 14.76 -11.63
N ILE A 215 -5.87 14.64 -10.66
CA ILE A 215 -6.09 13.83 -9.46
C ILE A 215 -7.27 14.37 -8.63
N LYS A 216 -7.34 15.69 -8.43
CA LYS A 216 -8.47 16.32 -7.71
C LYS A 216 -9.80 16.07 -8.40
N LYS A 217 -9.84 16.18 -9.73
CA LYS A 217 -11.02 15.86 -10.54
C LYS A 217 -11.45 14.41 -10.34
N LEU A 218 -10.51 13.46 -10.41
CA LEU A 218 -10.79 12.04 -10.18
C LEU A 218 -11.39 11.80 -8.79
N ILE A 219 -10.86 12.41 -7.75
CA ILE A 219 -11.39 12.29 -6.37
C ILE A 219 -12.83 12.80 -6.29
N VAL A 220 -13.14 13.93 -6.94
CA VAL A 220 -14.52 14.46 -7.00
C VAL A 220 -15.45 13.48 -7.72
N ASN A 221 -15.03 12.93 -8.85
CA ASN A 221 -15.81 11.95 -9.61
C ASN A 221 -16.07 10.68 -8.80
N ILE A 222 -15.06 10.15 -8.09
CA ILE A 222 -15.21 9.02 -7.18
C ILE A 222 -16.28 9.32 -6.12
N CYS A 223 -16.23 10.50 -5.52
CA CYS A 223 -17.22 10.91 -4.52
C CYS A 223 -18.64 11.00 -5.10
N GLN A 224 -18.79 11.48 -6.33
CA GLN A 224 -20.08 11.54 -7.02
C GLN A 224 -20.62 10.14 -7.34
N ILE A 225 -19.79 9.25 -7.89
CA ILE A 225 -20.14 7.87 -8.21
C ILE A 225 -20.51 7.08 -6.96
N ALA A 226 -19.81 7.28 -5.85
CA ALA A 226 -20.15 6.64 -4.57
C ALA A 226 -21.51 7.10 -4.01
N ASN A 227 -22.01 8.25 -4.45
CA ASN A 227 -23.27 8.85 -4.01
C ASN A 227 -24.46 8.52 -4.94
N SER A 228 -24.22 8.11 -6.17
CA SER A 228 -25.23 7.66 -7.11
C SER A 228 -25.72 6.25 -6.75
#